data_b528c0e56386314caf8f667536828ca1
#
_entry.id   b528c0e56386314caf8f667536828ca1
#
_cell.length_a   1.000
_cell.length_b   1.000
_cell.length_c   1.000
_cell.angle_alpha   90.00
_cell.angle_beta   90.00
_cell.angle_gamma   90.00
#
_symmetry.space_group_name_H-M   'P 1'
#
loop_
_entity.id
_entity.type
_entity.pdbx_description
1 polymer ?
#
loop_
_entity_poly.entity_id
_entity_poly.type
_entity_poly.pdbx_seq_one_letter_code
_entity_poly.pdbx_strand_id
1 'polypeptide(L)'
;ALNKKDGTLAGEEAEGIGKRIKHCNWSSPSKGKVKGKDAVFFGGGDGVLYAFDTTFKKDDEGYDIFKRLWKYDCVPASYVKDKEGNDIKYPAAEGPSEIIATPTYLNGHVYMAIGQDPEHGEGLGNLTCVNADTGKKVWDYRKIQRTISTCAIDPVSGLLIAADYTGYVYCLDAKTG
;
A
#
# COMPACT_ATOMS: atom_id res chain seq x y z
N ALA A 1 7.54 12.80 8.91
CA ALA A 1 8.98 12.48 8.81
C ALA A 1 9.75 13.14 9.95
N LEU A 2 10.84 12.52 10.32
CA LEU A 2 11.77 13.04 11.31
C LEU A 2 13.15 13.27 10.67
N ASN A 3 13.85 14.27 11.12
CA ASN A 3 15.25 14.49 10.81
C ASN A 3 16.06 13.40 11.51
N LYS A 4 16.76 12.56 10.74
CA LYS A 4 17.53 11.44 11.31
C LYS A 4 18.72 11.87 12.18
N LYS A 5 19.16 13.14 12.08
CA LYS A 5 20.32 13.66 12.81
C LYS A 5 19.99 13.98 14.26
N ASP A 6 18.80 14.48 14.52
CA ASP A 6 18.41 15.01 15.84
C ASP A 6 16.99 14.62 16.27
N GLY A 7 16.22 13.91 15.42
CA GLY A 7 14.87 13.47 15.74
C GLY A 7 13.80 14.55 15.66
N THR A 8 14.14 15.77 15.24
CA THR A 8 13.17 16.84 15.12
C THR A 8 12.17 16.57 13.98
N LEU A 9 10.96 17.09 14.10
CA LEU A 9 9.93 16.99 13.05
C LEU A 9 10.40 17.73 11.79
N ALA A 10 10.44 17.02 10.67
CA ALA A 10 10.82 17.56 9.37
C ALA A 10 9.62 17.86 8.49
N GLY A 11 8.51 17.16 8.66
CA GLY A 11 7.28 17.38 7.92
C GLY A 11 6.26 16.27 8.12
N GLU A 12 5.01 16.56 7.79
CA GLU A 12 3.86 15.65 7.99
C GLU A 12 3.14 15.34 6.67
N GLU A 13 2.28 14.32 6.70
CA GLU A 13 1.37 14.06 5.59
C GLU A 13 0.13 14.95 5.71
N ALA A 14 -0.39 15.43 4.60
CA ALA A 14 -1.60 16.26 4.54
C ALA A 14 -2.72 15.60 3.72
N GLU A 15 -2.65 14.28 3.54
CA GLU A 15 -3.66 13.52 2.81
C GLU A 15 -4.85 13.11 3.70
N GLY A 16 -4.73 13.33 5.01
CA GLY A 16 -5.75 12.97 6.00
C GLY A 16 -5.88 11.45 6.15
N ILE A 17 -4.80 10.70 6.03
CA ILE A 17 -4.78 9.24 6.16
C ILE A 17 -5.35 8.85 7.53
N GLY A 18 -4.92 9.52 8.59
CA GLY A 18 -5.36 9.24 9.96
C GLY A 18 -6.88 9.28 10.17
N LYS A 19 -7.61 10.09 9.38
CA LYS A 19 -9.07 10.17 9.45
C LYS A 19 -9.79 9.01 8.74
N ARG A 20 -9.08 8.22 7.95
CA ARG A 20 -9.64 7.13 7.13
C ARG A 20 -9.11 5.75 7.51
N ILE A 21 -8.26 5.67 8.52
CA ILE A 21 -7.73 4.40 9.04
C ILE A 21 -8.90 3.51 9.46
N LYS A 22 -8.87 2.24 9.03
CA LYS A 22 -9.87 1.23 9.39
C LYS A 22 -9.57 0.63 10.76
N HIS A 23 -8.29 0.31 11.02
CA HIS A 23 -7.81 -0.20 12.30
C HIS A 23 -6.55 0.58 12.74
N CYS A 24 -5.44 0.47 11.99
CA CYS A 24 -4.18 1.13 12.35
C CYS A 24 -3.26 1.34 11.12
N ASN A 25 -2.13 2.01 11.33
CA ASN A 25 -1.06 2.17 10.35
C ASN A 25 0.13 1.30 10.75
N TRP A 26 0.18 0.06 10.29
CA TRP A 26 1.28 -0.88 10.61
C TRP A 26 2.31 -1.00 9.49
N SER A 27 1.97 -0.53 8.29
CA SER A 27 2.90 -0.55 7.16
C SER A 27 4.12 0.33 7.41
N SER A 28 5.30 -0.18 7.09
CA SER A 28 6.51 0.62 7.03
C SER A 28 6.61 1.32 5.66
N PRO A 29 7.15 2.55 5.59
CA PRO A 29 7.44 3.17 4.31
C PRO A 29 8.61 2.46 3.61
N SER A 30 8.61 2.48 2.28
CA SER A 30 9.73 2.05 1.44
C SER A 30 10.23 3.17 0.54
N LYS A 31 11.45 3.02 0.06
CA LYS A 31 12.09 3.98 -0.86
C LYS A 31 12.16 3.40 -2.27
N GLY A 32 11.96 4.26 -3.26
CA GLY A 32 12.18 3.96 -4.66
C GLY A 32 12.30 5.21 -5.50
N LYS A 33 11.94 5.14 -6.77
CA LYS A 33 12.00 6.27 -7.71
C LYS A 33 10.67 6.46 -8.43
N VAL A 34 10.32 7.73 -8.66
CA VAL A 34 9.24 8.20 -9.52
C VAL A 34 9.85 9.14 -10.54
N LYS A 35 9.74 8.82 -11.83
CA LYS A 35 10.36 9.60 -12.93
C LYS A 35 11.86 9.89 -12.69
N GLY A 36 12.58 8.87 -12.21
CA GLY A 36 14.02 8.94 -11.92
C GLY A 36 14.41 9.67 -10.63
N LYS A 37 13.47 10.32 -9.92
CA LYS A 37 13.71 11.00 -8.65
C LYS A 37 13.37 10.12 -7.47
N ASP A 38 14.06 10.29 -6.36
CA ASP A 38 13.77 9.58 -5.10
C ASP A 38 12.34 9.86 -4.62
N ALA A 39 11.67 8.82 -4.19
CA ALA A 39 10.31 8.88 -3.67
C ALA A 39 10.15 7.92 -2.49
N VAL A 40 9.16 8.19 -1.65
CA VAL A 40 8.74 7.35 -0.55
C VAL A 40 7.37 6.76 -0.89
N PHE A 41 7.24 5.43 -0.74
CA PHE A 41 5.96 4.73 -0.84
C PHE A 41 5.47 4.32 0.54
N PHE A 42 4.19 4.52 0.80
CA PHE A 42 3.56 4.21 2.08
C PHE A 42 2.19 3.59 1.87
N GLY A 43 1.95 2.48 2.55
CA GLY A 43 0.64 1.83 2.60
C GLY A 43 -0.16 2.37 3.79
N GLY A 44 -1.30 2.97 3.52
CA GLY A 44 -2.17 3.52 4.56
C GLY A 44 -3.08 2.47 5.18
N GLY A 45 -3.44 2.65 6.46
CA GLY A 45 -4.49 1.89 7.14
C GLY A 45 -5.89 2.13 6.55
N ASP A 46 -6.00 3.00 5.55
CA ASP A 46 -7.20 3.21 4.74
C ASP A 46 -7.26 2.30 3.49
N GLY A 47 -6.23 1.47 3.26
CA GLY A 47 -6.13 0.58 2.11
C GLY A 47 -5.54 1.24 0.85
N VAL A 48 -5.02 2.44 0.98
CA VAL A 48 -4.48 3.24 -0.14
C VAL A 48 -2.96 3.23 -0.12
N LEU A 49 -2.34 2.99 -1.27
CA LEU A 49 -0.91 3.14 -1.51
C LEU A 49 -0.62 4.58 -1.94
N TYR A 50 0.29 5.23 -1.25
CA TYR A 50 0.71 6.61 -1.50
C TYR A 50 2.16 6.66 -2.00
N ALA A 51 2.44 7.57 -2.93
CA ALA A 51 3.79 7.98 -3.27
C ALA A 51 3.99 9.45 -2.93
N PHE A 52 5.05 9.73 -2.22
CA PHE A 52 5.45 11.08 -1.82
C PHE A 52 6.81 11.45 -2.38
N ASP A 53 6.98 12.72 -2.72
CA ASP A 53 8.28 13.32 -2.97
C ASP A 53 9.12 13.28 -1.68
N THR A 54 10.43 13.24 -1.81
CA THR A 54 11.35 13.35 -0.66
C THR A 54 11.58 14.78 -0.20
N THR A 55 10.96 15.75 -0.89
CA THR A 55 10.96 17.16 -0.53
C THR A 55 9.63 17.57 0.08
N PHE A 56 9.67 18.59 0.92
CA PHE A 56 8.48 19.17 1.53
C PHE A 56 8.01 20.40 0.77
N LYS A 57 6.76 20.76 0.93
CA LYS A 57 6.18 22.05 0.56
C LYS A 57 5.51 22.67 1.79
N LYS A 58 5.36 23.97 1.79
CA LYS A 58 4.53 24.63 2.82
C LYS A 58 3.05 24.46 2.49
N ASP A 59 2.24 24.23 3.52
CA ASP A 59 0.80 24.36 3.43
C ASP A 59 0.38 25.83 3.67
N ASP A 60 -0.92 26.09 3.72
CA ASP A 60 -1.48 27.44 3.88
C ASP A 60 -1.20 28.03 5.27
N GLU A 61 -0.90 27.20 6.27
CA GLU A 61 -0.55 27.59 7.63
C GLU A 61 0.98 27.69 7.85
N GLY A 62 1.78 27.34 6.81
CA GLY A 62 3.23 27.43 6.83
C GLY A 62 3.94 26.18 7.36
N TYR A 63 3.23 25.07 7.60
CA TYR A 63 3.82 23.79 8.01
C TYR A 63 4.46 23.06 6.83
N ASP A 64 5.53 22.33 7.10
CA ASP A 64 6.17 21.48 6.11
C ASP A 64 5.38 20.18 5.92
N ILE A 65 4.85 19.97 4.71
CA ILE A 65 4.06 18.79 4.38
C ILE A 65 4.68 18.04 3.19
N PHE A 66 4.51 16.72 3.17
CA PHE A 66 4.89 15.91 2.03
C PHE A 66 4.12 16.29 0.79
N LYS A 67 4.81 16.41 -0.33
CA LYS A 67 4.19 16.53 -1.64
C LYS A 67 3.79 15.14 -2.13
N ARG A 68 2.48 14.85 -2.18
CA ARG A 68 1.98 13.64 -2.81
C ARG A 68 2.21 13.69 -4.32
N LEU A 69 2.83 12.63 -4.86
CA LEU A 69 3.01 12.43 -6.30
C LEU A 69 1.79 11.76 -6.90
N TRP A 70 1.32 10.68 -6.28
CA TRP A 70 0.09 9.97 -6.63
C TRP A 70 -0.42 9.15 -5.45
N LYS A 71 -1.62 8.61 -5.58
CA LYS A 71 -2.19 7.58 -4.71
C LYS A 71 -2.95 6.56 -5.52
N TYR A 72 -3.03 5.33 -5.04
CA TYR A 72 -3.76 4.23 -5.64
C TYR A 72 -4.53 3.45 -4.57
N ASP A 73 -5.85 3.28 -4.77
CA ASP A 73 -6.67 2.46 -3.89
C ASP A 73 -6.42 0.98 -4.21
N CYS A 74 -5.84 0.24 -3.26
CA CYS A 74 -5.52 -1.17 -3.39
C CYS A 74 -6.72 -2.08 -3.07
N VAL A 75 -7.81 -1.51 -2.52
CA VAL A 75 -9.03 -2.25 -2.20
C VAL A 75 -9.92 -2.31 -3.44
N PRO A 76 -10.22 -3.51 -3.97
CA PRO A 76 -11.13 -3.63 -5.10
C PRO A 76 -12.52 -3.06 -4.78
N ALA A 77 -13.17 -2.42 -5.74
CA ALA A 77 -14.51 -1.85 -5.55
C ALA A 77 -15.55 -2.90 -5.08
N SER A 78 -15.41 -4.16 -5.53
CA SER A 78 -16.26 -5.28 -5.09
C SER A 78 -16.06 -5.69 -3.63
N TYR A 79 -15.03 -5.17 -2.94
CA TYR A 79 -14.82 -5.39 -1.50
C TYR A 79 -15.38 -4.22 -0.67
N VAL A 80 -15.84 -3.17 -1.31
CA VAL A 80 -16.43 -2.00 -0.66
C VAL A 80 -17.96 -2.01 -0.76
N LYS A 81 -18.48 -2.54 -1.87
CA LYS A 81 -19.94 -2.61 -2.14
C LYS A 81 -20.35 -4.05 -2.44
N ASP A 82 -21.49 -4.46 -1.90
CA ASP A 82 -22.15 -5.71 -2.27
C ASP A 82 -22.85 -5.59 -3.65
N LYS A 83 -23.51 -6.67 -4.07
CA LYS A 83 -24.20 -6.72 -5.38
C LYS A 83 -25.41 -5.79 -5.46
N GLU A 84 -25.99 -5.47 -4.31
CA GLU A 84 -27.13 -4.57 -4.13
C GLU A 84 -26.66 -3.10 -4.02
N GLY A 85 -25.34 -2.84 -3.96
CA GLY A 85 -24.74 -1.51 -3.85
C GLY A 85 -24.63 -0.97 -2.42
N ASN A 86 -24.91 -1.80 -1.40
CA ASN A 86 -24.73 -1.42 0.00
C ASN A 86 -23.25 -1.46 0.40
N ASP A 87 -22.86 -0.64 1.37
CA ASP A 87 -21.50 -0.64 1.89
C ASP A 87 -21.21 -1.91 2.71
N ILE A 88 -20.17 -2.65 2.31
CA ILE A 88 -19.62 -3.73 3.12
C ILE A 88 -18.74 -3.10 4.19
N LYS A 89 -19.07 -3.36 5.45
CA LYS A 89 -18.36 -2.75 6.58
C LYS A 89 -17.08 -3.53 6.90
N TYR A 90 -16.03 -2.80 7.27
CA TYR A 90 -14.88 -3.38 7.95
C TYR A 90 -15.33 -3.88 9.36
N PRO A 91 -14.95 -5.09 9.82
CA PRO A 91 -13.95 -6.00 9.24
C PRO A 91 -14.54 -7.26 8.56
N ALA A 92 -15.60 -7.16 7.77
CA ALA A 92 -16.18 -8.31 7.08
C ALA A 92 -15.14 -9.11 6.27
N ALA A 93 -15.31 -10.43 6.17
CA ALA A 93 -14.39 -11.32 5.44
C ALA A 93 -14.30 -10.98 3.95
N GLU A 94 -15.43 -10.63 3.33
CA GLU A 94 -15.56 -10.18 1.95
C GLU A 94 -15.39 -8.65 1.78
N GLY A 95 -15.13 -7.97 2.87
CA GLY A 95 -15.14 -6.51 2.94
C GLY A 95 -13.78 -5.84 2.70
N PRO A 96 -13.78 -4.50 2.87
CA PRO A 96 -12.59 -3.71 2.64
C PRO A 96 -11.48 -4.06 3.63
N SER A 97 -10.24 -3.97 3.16
CA SER A 97 -9.03 -4.23 3.93
C SER A 97 -8.17 -2.98 4.02
N GLU A 98 -7.19 -3.01 4.90
CA GLU A 98 -6.14 -2.02 5.06
C GLU A 98 -4.82 -2.52 4.44
N ILE A 99 -3.77 -1.70 4.52
CA ILE A 99 -2.42 -2.11 4.17
C ILE A 99 -1.59 -2.26 5.44
N ILE A 100 -1.17 -3.49 5.72
CA ILE A 100 -0.29 -3.82 6.85
C ILE A 100 1.14 -4.08 6.35
N ALA A 101 1.27 -4.73 5.20
CA ALA A 101 2.54 -5.02 4.56
C ALA A 101 3.29 -3.75 4.12
N THR A 102 4.62 -3.85 4.02
CA THR A 102 5.46 -2.77 3.46
C THR A 102 5.40 -2.79 1.93
N PRO A 103 5.25 -1.64 1.25
CA PRO A 103 5.36 -1.57 -0.21
C PRO A 103 6.72 -2.06 -0.70
N THR A 104 6.77 -2.92 -1.70
CA THR A 104 8.02 -3.38 -2.32
C THR A 104 8.23 -2.66 -3.65
N TYR A 105 9.35 -1.96 -3.80
CA TYR A 105 9.72 -1.30 -5.07
C TYR A 105 10.78 -2.10 -5.82
N LEU A 106 10.53 -2.35 -7.10
CA LEU A 106 11.52 -2.92 -8.02
C LEU A 106 11.31 -2.38 -9.45
N ASN A 107 12.38 -1.88 -10.06
CA ASN A 107 12.44 -1.55 -11.50
C ASN A 107 11.22 -0.73 -12.01
N GLY A 108 10.87 0.35 -11.31
CA GLY A 108 9.77 1.23 -11.71
C GLY A 108 8.36 0.71 -11.39
N HIS A 109 8.26 -0.34 -10.58
CA HIS A 109 7.00 -0.90 -10.10
C HIS A 109 6.96 -0.94 -8.58
N VAL A 110 5.76 -0.78 -8.03
CA VAL A 110 5.48 -0.92 -6.59
C VAL A 110 4.45 -2.02 -6.42
N TYR A 111 4.78 -2.96 -5.55
CA TYR A 111 3.94 -4.12 -5.25
C TYR A 111 3.38 -3.97 -3.85
N MET A 112 2.08 -4.18 -3.71
CA MET A 112 1.37 -3.96 -2.46
C MET A 112 0.24 -4.96 -2.28
N ALA A 113 0.17 -5.54 -1.10
CA ALA A 113 -0.91 -6.44 -0.74
C ALA A 113 -1.77 -5.85 0.39
N ILE A 114 -3.06 -6.15 0.35
CA ILE A 114 -4.01 -5.75 1.38
C ILE A 114 -4.35 -6.91 2.31
N GLY A 115 -4.72 -6.59 3.52
CA GLY A 115 -5.14 -7.55 4.54
C GLY A 115 -5.84 -6.86 5.69
N GLN A 116 -6.13 -7.66 6.69
CA GLN A 116 -6.69 -7.20 7.96
C GLN A 116 -5.89 -7.81 9.11
N ASP A 117 -6.12 -7.30 10.30
CA ASP A 117 -5.62 -7.86 11.54
C ASP A 117 -6.00 -9.35 11.65
N PRO A 118 -5.08 -10.23 12.12
CA PRO A 118 -5.36 -11.65 12.31
C PRO A 118 -6.58 -11.95 13.19
N GLU A 119 -6.93 -11.07 14.12
CA GLU A 119 -8.13 -11.23 14.96
C GLU A 119 -9.44 -11.24 14.15
N HIS A 120 -9.43 -10.70 12.94
CA HIS A 120 -10.59 -10.69 12.04
C HIS A 120 -10.70 -11.97 11.18
N GLY A 121 -9.77 -12.92 11.33
CA GLY A 121 -9.77 -14.20 10.64
C GLY A 121 -9.46 -14.11 9.14
N GLU A 122 -9.82 -15.17 8.42
CA GLU A 122 -9.63 -15.29 6.98
C GLU A 122 -10.53 -14.32 6.19
N GLY A 123 -10.12 -13.97 4.98
CA GLY A 123 -10.89 -13.10 4.11
C GLY A 123 -10.17 -12.74 2.81
N LEU A 124 -10.86 -11.99 1.96
CA LEU A 124 -10.36 -11.63 0.64
C LEU A 124 -9.15 -10.71 0.74
N GLY A 125 -8.08 -11.10 0.03
CA GLY A 125 -6.89 -10.30 -0.20
C GLY A 125 -6.83 -9.75 -1.63
N ASN A 126 -5.82 -8.95 -1.90
CA ASN A 126 -5.48 -8.48 -3.24
C ASN A 126 -4.00 -8.10 -3.24
N LEU A 127 -3.24 -8.65 -4.17
CA LEU A 127 -1.87 -8.24 -4.43
C LEU A 127 -1.86 -7.42 -5.71
N THR A 128 -1.38 -6.19 -5.65
CA THR A 128 -1.42 -5.23 -6.75
C THR A 128 -0.01 -4.81 -7.15
N CYS A 129 0.24 -4.73 -8.45
CA CYS A 129 1.39 -4.06 -9.04
C CYS A 129 0.97 -2.72 -9.63
N VAL A 130 1.65 -1.66 -9.23
CA VAL A 130 1.42 -0.28 -9.69
C VAL A 130 2.67 0.24 -10.37
N ASN A 131 2.52 0.90 -11.51
CA ASN A 131 3.62 1.62 -12.15
C ASN A 131 4.03 2.82 -11.28
N ALA A 132 5.29 2.86 -10.87
CA ALA A 132 5.79 3.85 -9.92
C ALA A 132 5.75 5.29 -10.47
N ASP A 133 5.91 5.47 -11.78
CA ASP A 133 5.94 6.81 -12.39
C ASP A 133 4.55 7.44 -12.54
N THR A 134 3.52 6.59 -12.68
CA THR A 134 2.17 7.05 -13.02
C THR A 134 1.12 6.80 -11.94
N GLY A 135 1.40 5.92 -10.98
CA GLY A 135 0.42 5.48 -9.99
C GLY A 135 -0.71 4.62 -10.56
N LYS A 136 -0.58 4.14 -11.81
CA LYS A 136 -1.60 3.31 -12.47
C LYS A 136 -1.34 1.83 -12.21
N LYS A 137 -2.42 1.08 -12.04
CA LYS A 137 -2.36 -0.38 -11.93
C LYS A 137 -1.75 -0.99 -13.19
N VAL A 138 -0.84 -1.93 -13.00
CA VAL A 138 -0.31 -2.81 -14.05
C VAL A 138 -1.08 -4.12 -14.05
N TRP A 139 -1.17 -4.77 -12.89
CA TRP A 139 -1.97 -5.96 -12.68
C TRP A 139 -2.43 -6.07 -11.21
N ASP A 140 -3.41 -6.92 -10.96
CA ASP A 140 -3.83 -7.35 -9.63
C ASP A 140 -4.10 -8.86 -9.60
N TYR A 141 -3.77 -9.50 -8.47
CA TYR A 141 -3.97 -10.91 -8.23
C TYR A 141 -4.88 -11.10 -7.01
N ARG A 142 -6.09 -11.65 -7.25
CA ARG A 142 -7.16 -11.75 -6.25
C ARG A 142 -7.40 -13.16 -5.72
N LYS A 143 -6.56 -14.12 -6.13
CA LYS A 143 -6.63 -15.50 -5.59
C LYS A 143 -5.85 -15.68 -4.30
N ILE A 144 -5.28 -14.61 -3.78
CA ILE A 144 -4.62 -14.52 -2.47
C ILE A 144 -5.64 -14.13 -1.41
N GLN A 145 -5.52 -14.71 -0.24
CA GLN A 145 -6.26 -14.26 0.94
C GLN A 145 -5.60 -13.03 1.57
N ARG A 146 -6.16 -12.53 2.67
CA ARG A 146 -5.58 -11.43 3.44
C ARG A 146 -4.11 -11.71 3.75
N THR A 147 -3.27 -10.70 3.61
CA THR A 147 -1.86 -10.80 3.92
C THR A 147 -1.38 -9.63 4.77
N ILE A 148 -0.53 -9.95 5.73
CA ILE A 148 0.19 -9.00 6.56
C ILE A 148 1.68 -8.99 6.22
N SER A 149 2.11 -9.91 5.35
CA SER A 149 3.50 -10.09 4.98
C SER A 149 3.88 -9.23 3.77
N THR A 150 5.08 -8.67 3.81
CA THR A 150 5.68 -7.98 2.68
C THR A 150 6.12 -9.00 1.64
N CYS A 151 5.79 -8.78 0.37
CA CYS A 151 6.27 -9.65 -0.70
C CYS A 151 7.77 -9.46 -0.96
N ALA A 152 8.45 -10.56 -1.30
CA ALA A 152 9.82 -10.56 -1.77
C ALA A 152 9.86 -10.73 -3.29
N ILE A 153 10.83 -10.09 -3.95
CA ILE A 153 11.00 -10.20 -5.39
C ILE A 153 12.47 -10.48 -5.69
N ASP A 154 12.74 -11.56 -6.44
CA ASP A 154 14.06 -11.80 -6.98
C ASP A 154 14.24 -11.00 -8.29
N PRO A 155 15.16 -10.01 -8.33
CA PRO A 155 15.35 -9.17 -9.50
C PRO A 155 15.96 -9.91 -10.69
N VAL A 156 16.56 -11.10 -10.48
CA VAL A 156 17.22 -11.88 -11.52
C VAL A 156 16.20 -12.76 -12.25
N SER A 157 15.43 -13.53 -11.50
CA SER A 157 14.41 -14.44 -12.09
C SER A 157 13.10 -13.71 -12.41
N GLY A 158 12.85 -12.56 -11.80
CA GLY A 158 11.56 -11.85 -11.89
C GLY A 158 10.43 -12.53 -11.14
N LEU A 159 10.76 -13.42 -10.21
CA LEU A 159 9.78 -14.09 -9.37
C LEU A 159 9.41 -13.25 -8.15
N LEU A 160 8.12 -13.11 -7.92
CA LEU A 160 7.54 -12.49 -6.73
C LEU A 160 7.01 -13.60 -5.82
N ILE A 161 7.41 -13.56 -4.55
CA ILE A 161 6.93 -14.46 -3.51
C ILE A 161 6.07 -13.68 -2.53
N ALA A 162 4.85 -14.14 -2.33
CA ALA A 162 3.91 -13.60 -1.35
C ALA A 162 3.32 -14.72 -0.51
N ALA A 163 3.06 -14.44 0.77
CA ALA A 163 2.39 -15.38 1.66
C ALA A 163 1.12 -14.74 2.20
N ASP A 164 0.07 -15.53 2.38
CA ASP A 164 -1.16 -15.07 2.99
C ASP A 164 -1.36 -15.59 4.41
N TYR A 165 -2.40 -15.09 5.05
CA TYR A 165 -2.72 -15.40 6.42
C TYR A 165 -3.13 -16.87 6.63
N THR A 166 -3.63 -17.55 5.60
CA THR A 166 -4.06 -18.95 5.66
C THR A 166 -2.91 -19.95 5.52
N GLY A 167 -1.67 -19.45 5.33
CA GLY A 167 -0.45 -20.26 5.24
C GLY A 167 -0.04 -20.64 3.82
N TYR A 168 -0.74 -20.17 2.80
CA TYR A 168 -0.32 -20.37 1.41
C TYR A 168 0.82 -19.42 1.02
N VAL A 169 1.75 -19.95 0.26
CA VAL A 169 2.84 -19.20 -0.38
C VAL A 169 2.66 -19.24 -1.89
N TYR A 170 2.63 -18.07 -2.49
CA TYR A 170 2.42 -17.87 -3.92
C TYR A 170 3.74 -17.48 -4.58
N CYS A 171 4.00 -18.04 -5.75
CA CYS A 171 5.10 -17.66 -6.61
C CYS A 171 4.51 -17.15 -7.93
N LEU A 172 4.67 -15.85 -8.19
CA LEU A 172 4.09 -15.16 -9.34
C LEU A 172 5.19 -14.56 -10.20
N ASP A 173 4.91 -14.37 -11.48
CA ASP A 173 5.75 -13.53 -12.32
C ASP A 173 5.51 -12.05 -11.96
N ALA A 174 6.56 -11.34 -11.54
CA ALA A 174 6.45 -9.97 -11.06
C ALA A 174 5.97 -8.98 -12.15
N LYS A 175 6.15 -9.31 -13.44
CA LYS A 175 5.75 -8.46 -14.56
C LYS A 175 4.28 -8.65 -14.93
N THR A 176 3.76 -9.85 -14.79
CA THR A 176 2.42 -10.20 -15.31
C THR A 176 1.40 -10.60 -14.22
N GLY A 177 1.86 -10.87 -13.01
CA GLY A 177 1.00 -11.35 -11.92
C GLY A 177 0.61 -12.81 -12.03
#